data_cfb0ee69d75284e544db4c9240f2528f
#
_entry.id   cfb0ee69d75284e544db4c9240f2528f
#
_cell.length_a   1.000
_cell.length_b   1.000
_cell.length_c   1.000
_cell.angle_alpha   90.00
_cell.angle_beta   90.00
_cell.angle_gamma   90.00
#
_symmetry.space_group_name_H-M   'P 1'
#
loop_
_entity.id
_entity.type
_entity.pdbx_description
1 polymer ?
#
loop_
_entity_poly.entity_id
_entity_poly.type
_entity_poly.pdbx_seq_one_letter_code
_entity_poly.pdbx_strand_id
1 'polypeptide(L)'
;LLTDKTESRIESVSGGQKQRLASALALVHDPLIIFLDEPTTGLDPQARRTLWDIIFNLKEKGVTVVLTTHYMDEAHVLCDRIAIMDQGNLIALDTPAELVRSLHSENAVEFRFEEEAAEMDLTQIEGVKQVGRQKDATILYTDNLQATLTSLIQNAADLGLKLADLQIRTATLEDVFIHMTGRRLREA
;
A
#
# COMPACT_ATOMS: atom_id res chain seq x y z
N LEU A 1 22.99 -14.60 5.75
CA LEU A 1 24.29 -14.24 5.20
C LEU A 1 24.71 -15.33 4.23
N LEU A 2 25.41 -14.97 3.11
CA LEU A 2 25.77 -15.91 2.06
C LEU A 2 27.13 -16.60 2.31
N THR A 3 27.72 -16.39 3.49
CA THR A 3 29.03 -16.91 3.89
C THR A 3 29.17 -18.44 3.77
N ASP A 4 28.08 -19.17 4.03
CA ASP A 4 28.10 -20.64 3.96
C ASP A 4 27.94 -21.18 2.52
N LYS A 5 27.81 -20.30 1.54
CA LYS A 5 27.57 -20.62 0.13
C LYS A 5 28.62 -20.04 -0.84
N THR A 6 29.75 -19.56 -0.30
CA THR A 6 30.82 -18.94 -1.10
C THR A 6 31.39 -19.84 -2.18
N GLU A 7 31.38 -21.18 -2.00
CA GLU A 7 31.83 -22.16 -2.94
C GLU A 7 30.71 -22.79 -3.81
N SER A 8 29.46 -22.35 -3.58
CA SER A 8 28.30 -22.91 -4.31
C SER A 8 28.17 -22.26 -5.68
N ARG A 9 27.78 -23.06 -6.69
CA ARG A 9 27.43 -22.50 -8.01
C ARG A 9 26.13 -21.68 -7.92
N ILE A 10 26.07 -20.57 -8.67
CA ILE A 10 24.91 -19.67 -8.69
C ILE A 10 23.60 -20.41 -9.05
N GLU A 11 23.69 -21.46 -9.86
CA GLU A 11 22.56 -22.30 -10.29
C GLU A 11 21.92 -23.07 -9.12
N SER A 12 22.70 -23.36 -8.06
CA SER A 12 22.26 -24.16 -6.90
C SER A 12 21.71 -23.33 -5.74
N VAL A 13 21.67 -21.99 -5.84
CA VAL A 13 21.14 -21.11 -4.78
C VAL A 13 19.68 -20.77 -5.04
N SER A 14 18.92 -20.58 -3.94
CA SER A 14 17.50 -20.22 -4.02
C SER A 14 17.29 -18.85 -4.66
N GLY A 15 16.07 -18.58 -5.14
CA GLY A 15 15.70 -17.28 -5.74
C GLY A 15 16.04 -16.09 -4.83
N GLY A 16 15.68 -16.17 -3.55
CA GLY A 16 16.01 -15.13 -2.57
C GLY A 16 17.51 -14.98 -2.30
N GLN A 17 18.29 -16.06 -2.41
CA GLN A 17 19.76 -15.98 -2.33
C GLN A 17 20.35 -15.30 -3.57
N LYS A 18 19.82 -15.58 -4.76
CA LYS A 18 20.21 -14.90 -6.01
C LYS A 18 19.92 -13.41 -5.94
N GLN A 19 18.75 -13.03 -5.43
CA GLN A 19 18.36 -11.63 -5.23
C GLN A 19 19.34 -10.89 -4.29
N ARG A 20 19.69 -11.51 -3.14
CA ARG A 20 20.67 -10.94 -2.20
C ARG A 20 22.07 -10.83 -2.82
N LEU A 21 22.46 -11.79 -3.63
CA LEU A 21 23.75 -11.75 -4.36
C LEU A 21 23.75 -10.61 -5.38
N ALA A 22 22.67 -10.45 -6.15
CA ALA A 22 22.52 -9.36 -7.11
C ALA A 22 22.58 -7.99 -6.41
N SER A 23 21.90 -7.84 -5.28
CA SER A 23 21.97 -6.61 -4.47
C SER A 23 23.37 -6.35 -3.95
N ALA A 24 24.09 -7.40 -3.49
CA ALA A 24 25.48 -7.25 -3.04
C ALA A 24 26.43 -6.84 -4.17
N LEU A 25 26.25 -7.40 -5.37
CA LEU A 25 27.03 -7.03 -6.55
C LEU A 25 26.83 -5.58 -6.98
N ALA A 26 25.59 -5.08 -6.88
CA ALA A 26 25.29 -3.67 -7.17
C ALA A 26 25.99 -2.70 -6.22
N LEU A 27 26.40 -3.16 -5.04
CA LEU A 27 27.06 -2.35 -4.00
C LEU A 27 28.60 -2.36 -4.06
N VAL A 28 29.21 -3.22 -4.86
CA VAL A 28 30.68 -3.42 -4.88
C VAL A 28 31.45 -2.15 -5.22
N HIS A 29 30.83 -1.22 -5.96
CA HIS A 29 31.49 -0.01 -6.43
C HIS A 29 31.08 1.27 -5.66
N ASP A 30 30.51 1.12 -4.47
CA ASP A 30 30.00 2.24 -3.65
C ASP A 30 29.20 3.26 -4.48
N PRO A 31 28.08 2.83 -5.10
CA PRO A 31 27.31 3.70 -5.99
C PRO A 31 26.61 4.80 -5.21
N LEU A 32 26.42 5.95 -5.83
CA LEU A 32 25.62 7.06 -5.28
C LEU A 32 24.13 6.82 -5.46
N ILE A 33 23.73 6.06 -6.49
CA ILE A 33 22.33 5.79 -6.84
C ILE A 33 22.19 4.30 -7.17
N ILE A 34 21.12 3.68 -6.66
CA ILE A 34 20.75 2.28 -6.96
C ILE A 34 19.32 2.25 -7.47
N PHE A 35 19.07 1.45 -8.50
CA PHE A 35 17.74 1.15 -9.01
C PHE A 35 17.38 -0.28 -8.64
N LEU A 36 16.23 -0.46 -8.00
CA LEU A 36 15.70 -1.75 -7.60
C LEU A 36 14.32 -1.93 -8.25
N ASP A 37 14.19 -2.92 -9.11
CA ASP A 37 12.93 -3.22 -9.78
C ASP A 37 12.26 -4.38 -9.07
N GLU A 38 11.11 -4.10 -8.44
CA GLU A 38 10.31 -5.03 -7.63
C GLU A 38 11.14 -5.95 -6.70
N PRO A 39 11.99 -5.37 -5.83
CA PRO A 39 13.05 -6.13 -5.17
C PRO A 39 12.55 -7.19 -4.19
N THR A 40 11.30 -7.13 -3.74
CA THR A 40 10.73 -8.06 -2.74
C THR A 40 9.78 -9.08 -3.35
N THR A 41 9.51 -9.01 -4.65
CA THR A 41 8.60 -9.94 -5.34
C THR A 41 9.09 -11.39 -5.19
N GLY A 42 8.18 -12.28 -4.76
CA GLY A 42 8.48 -13.69 -4.53
C GLY A 42 9.32 -14.00 -3.29
N LEU A 43 9.60 -13.04 -2.44
CA LEU A 43 10.27 -13.26 -1.15
C LEU A 43 9.25 -13.62 -0.06
N ASP A 44 9.68 -14.52 0.84
CA ASP A 44 8.97 -14.74 2.09
C ASP A 44 9.02 -13.50 3.01
N PRO A 45 8.12 -13.37 4.01
CA PRO A 45 8.06 -12.18 4.86
C PRO A 45 9.35 -11.87 5.62
N GLN A 46 10.14 -12.91 5.99
CA GLN A 46 11.39 -12.71 6.69
C GLN A 46 12.49 -12.20 5.75
N ALA A 47 12.58 -12.75 4.56
CA ALA A 47 13.51 -12.29 3.52
C ALA A 47 13.20 -10.86 3.09
N ARG A 48 11.91 -10.50 2.97
CA ARG A 48 11.45 -9.13 2.67
C ARG A 48 11.95 -8.14 3.73
N ARG A 49 11.73 -8.42 5.01
CA ARG A 49 12.22 -7.56 6.11
C ARG A 49 13.74 -7.39 6.10
N THR A 50 14.48 -8.48 5.85
CA THR A 50 15.95 -8.42 5.73
C THR A 50 16.39 -7.50 4.59
N LEU A 51 15.66 -7.50 3.46
CA LEU A 51 15.96 -6.59 2.35
C LEU A 51 15.62 -5.14 2.69
N TRP A 52 14.52 -4.90 3.40
CA TRP A 52 14.17 -3.56 3.91
C TRP A 52 15.27 -2.99 4.80
N ASP A 53 15.82 -3.81 5.74
CA ASP A 53 16.96 -3.42 6.58
C ASP A 53 18.18 -3.02 5.75
N ILE A 54 18.46 -3.75 4.67
CA ILE A 54 19.54 -3.41 3.73
C ILE A 54 19.28 -2.05 3.07
N ILE A 55 18.06 -1.79 2.60
CA ILE A 55 17.68 -0.52 1.97
C ILE A 55 17.80 0.64 2.97
N PHE A 56 17.35 0.47 4.21
CA PHE A 56 17.54 1.48 5.25
C PHE A 56 19.02 1.79 5.51
N ASN A 57 19.85 0.76 5.65
CA ASN A 57 21.29 0.94 5.83
C ASN A 57 21.96 1.68 4.65
N LEU A 58 21.47 1.48 3.43
CA LEU A 58 21.96 2.21 2.25
C LEU A 58 21.57 3.69 2.31
N LYS A 59 20.32 3.98 2.68
CA LYS A 59 19.85 5.37 2.86
C LYS A 59 20.66 6.08 3.95
N GLU A 60 20.94 5.43 5.08
CA GLU A 60 21.77 5.98 6.17
C GLU A 60 23.20 6.29 5.71
N LYS A 61 23.73 5.53 4.75
CA LYS A 61 25.03 5.80 4.11
C LYS A 61 24.99 6.90 3.05
N GLY A 62 23.82 7.51 2.81
CA GLY A 62 23.64 8.57 1.83
C GLY A 62 23.46 8.08 0.39
N VAL A 63 23.20 6.77 0.17
CA VAL A 63 22.92 6.24 -1.16
C VAL A 63 21.47 6.58 -1.53
N THR A 64 21.27 7.13 -2.71
CA THR A 64 19.92 7.33 -3.26
C THR A 64 19.38 6.01 -3.79
N VAL A 65 18.22 5.59 -3.30
CA VAL A 65 17.55 4.36 -3.77
C VAL A 65 16.30 4.72 -4.54
N VAL A 66 16.22 4.30 -5.79
CA VAL A 66 15.00 4.35 -6.61
C VAL A 66 14.48 2.94 -6.73
N LEU A 67 13.28 2.68 -6.22
CA LEU A 67 12.67 1.36 -6.30
C LEU A 67 11.31 1.42 -7.00
N THR A 68 10.97 0.36 -7.71
CA THR A 68 9.62 0.09 -8.18
C THR A 68 8.99 -0.98 -7.29
N THR A 69 7.72 -0.85 -7.00
CA THR A 69 6.97 -1.87 -6.26
C THR A 69 5.47 -1.72 -6.52
N HIS A 70 4.74 -2.82 -6.43
CA HIS A 70 3.29 -2.82 -6.36
C HIS A 70 2.76 -3.05 -4.93
N TYR A 71 3.67 -3.23 -3.95
CA TYR A 71 3.33 -3.35 -2.53
C TYR A 71 3.30 -1.97 -1.88
N MET A 72 2.11 -1.51 -1.50
CA MET A 72 1.91 -0.17 -0.92
C MET A 72 2.51 -0.03 0.48
N ASP A 73 2.55 -1.12 1.26
CA ASP A 73 3.22 -1.19 2.55
C ASP A 73 4.74 -1.00 2.41
N GLU A 74 5.35 -1.59 1.39
CA GLU A 74 6.77 -1.39 1.08
C GLU A 74 7.07 0.06 0.71
N ALA A 75 6.28 0.63 -0.19
CA ALA A 75 6.43 2.02 -0.59
C ALA A 75 6.26 2.97 0.61
N HIS A 76 5.26 2.71 1.47
CA HIS A 76 4.99 3.52 2.66
C HIS A 76 6.15 3.52 3.66
N VAL A 77 6.79 2.35 3.85
CA VAL A 77 7.84 2.17 4.86
C VAL A 77 9.21 2.64 4.35
N LEU A 78 9.54 2.37 3.09
CA LEU A 78 10.89 2.59 2.57
C LEU A 78 11.10 3.94 1.91
N CYS A 79 10.06 4.55 1.31
CA CYS A 79 10.22 5.70 0.45
C CYS A 79 10.00 7.02 1.19
N ASP A 80 10.87 7.97 0.95
CA ASP A 80 10.70 9.37 1.39
C ASP A 80 9.73 10.12 0.47
N ARG A 81 9.69 9.73 -0.80
CA ARG A 81 8.76 10.23 -1.82
C ARG A 81 8.28 9.09 -2.70
N ILE A 82 7.02 9.15 -3.10
CA ILE A 82 6.38 8.14 -3.94
C ILE A 82 5.84 8.80 -5.21
N ALA A 83 6.18 8.21 -6.34
CA ALA A 83 5.61 8.52 -7.64
C ALA A 83 4.51 7.49 -7.96
N ILE A 84 3.25 7.91 -8.02
CA ILE A 84 2.16 7.05 -8.51
C ILE A 84 2.10 7.17 -10.02
N MET A 85 2.18 6.03 -10.70
CA MET A 85 2.14 5.94 -12.15
C MET A 85 0.98 5.06 -12.62
N ASP A 86 0.25 5.51 -13.62
CA ASP A 86 -0.76 4.72 -14.33
C ASP A 86 -0.70 4.99 -15.82
N GLN A 87 -0.80 3.94 -16.62
CA GLN A 87 -0.75 4.00 -18.09
C GLN A 87 0.45 4.80 -18.65
N GLY A 88 1.60 4.70 -17.99
CA GLY A 88 2.81 5.41 -18.40
C GLY A 88 2.85 6.89 -18.02
N ASN A 89 1.84 7.40 -17.32
CA ASN A 89 1.78 8.78 -16.85
C ASN A 89 2.09 8.86 -15.35
N LEU A 90 2.78 9.93 -14.95
CA LEU A 90 2.95 10.29 -13.56
C LEU A 90 1.66 10.97 -13.08
N ILE A 91 0.95 10.31 -12.15
CA ILE A 91 -0.32 10.80 -11.61
C ILE A 91 -0.11 11.69 -10.38
N ALA A 92 0.80 11.29 -9.51
CA ALA A 92 1.14 12.03 -8.30
C ALA A 92 2.58 11.79 -7.89
N LEU A 93 3.19 12.75 -7.19
CA LEU A 93 4.53 12.64 -6.63
C LEU A 93 4.61 13.44 -5.34
N ASP A 94 4.63 12.76 -4.21
CA ASP A 94 4.75 13.41 -2.89
C ASP A 94 5.29 12.43 -1.83
N THR A 95 5.34 12.88 -0.57
CA THR A 95 5.62 11.99 0.57
C THR A 95 4.44 11.03 0.80
N PRO A 96 4.67 9.85 1.40
CA PRO A 96 3.58 8.94 1.75
C PRO A 96 2.46 9.62 2.54
N ALA A 97 2.82 10.47 3.51
CA ALA A 97 1.87 11.18 4.36
C ALA A 97 1.02 12.19 3.56
N GLU A 98 1.63 12.98 2.67
CA GLU A 98 0.89 13.97 1.86
C GLU A 98 -0.01 13.29 0.84
N LEU A 99 0.43 12.15 0.25
CA LEU A 99 -0.42 11.36 -0.63
C LEU A 99 -1.67 10.85 0.10
N VAL A 100 -1.53 10.35 1.33
CA VAL A 100 -2.69 9.91 2.13
C VAL A 100 -3.58 11.10 2.47
N ARG A 101 -3.02 12.24 2.85
CA ARG A 101 -3.79 13.47 3.11
C ARG A 101 -4.56 13.99 1.90
N SER A 102 -4.10 13.70 0.67
CA SER A 102 -4.79 14.12 -0.56
C SER A 102 -6.20 13.51 -0.71
N LEU A 103 -6.51 12.44 0.03
CA LEU A 103 -7.87 11.89 0.12
C LEU A 103 -8.83 12.79 0.91
N HIS A 104 -8.34 13.88 1.52
CA HIS A 104 -9.11 14.79 2.39
C HIS A 104 -9.85 14.08 3.54
N SER A 105 -9.38 12.90 3.95
CA SER A 105 -9.97 12.09 5.01
C SER A 105 -8.92 11.19 5.64
N GLU A 106 -8.68 11.37 6.94
CA GLU A 106 -7.73 10.54 7.69
C GLU A 106 -8.33 9.20 8.13
N ASN A 107 -9.67 9.11 8.18
CA ASN A 107 -10.37 7.93 8.66
C ASN A 107 -11.19 7.28 7.55
N ALA A 108 -11.23 5.97 7.57
CA ALA A 108 -12.04 5.14 6.70
C ALA A 108 -12.93 4.21 7.55
N VAL A 109 -14.21 4.18 7.24
CA VAL A 109 -15.18 3.23 7.79
C VAL A 109 -15.45 2.20 6.72
N GLU A 110 -14.99 0.97 6.95
CA GLU A 110 -15.16 -0.15 6.04
C GLU A 110 -16.24 -1.08 6.58
N PHE A 111 -17.16 -1.51 5.71
CA PHE A 111 -18.24 -2.42 6.07
C PHE A 111 -18.78 -3.16 4.84
N ARG A 112 -19.61 -4.17 5.09
CA ARG A 112 -20.42 -4.85 4.07
C ARG A 112 -21.88 -4.83 4.47
N PHE A 113 -22.79 -4.95 3.49
CA PHE A 113 -24.17 -5.30 3.76
C PHE A 113 -24.32 -6.83 3.75
N GLU A 114 -25.12 -7.40 4.67
CA GLU A 114 -25.39 -8.85 4.68
C GLU A 114 -26.19 -9.31 3.46
N GLU A 115 -27.02 -8.44 2.93
CA GLU A 115 -27.85 -8.70 1.76
C GLU A 115 -27.46 -7.75 0.63
N GLU A 116 -27.67 -8.11 -0.65
CA GLU A 116 -27.52 -7.17 -1.77
C GLU A 116 -28.41 -5.97 -1.50
N ALA A 117 -27.80 -4.87 -1.12
CA ALA A 117 -28.47 -3.73 -0.57
C ALA A 117 -29.37 -3.06 -1.61
N ALA A 118 -30.60 -2.78 -1.21
CA ALA A 118 -31.35 -1.67 -1.79
C ALA A 118 -30.45 -0.42 -1.82
N GLU A 119 -30.56 0.39 -2.87
CA GLU A 119 -29.73 1.55 -3.14
C GLU A 119 -29.77 2.57 -1.97
N MET A 120 -28.87 2.41 -1.00
CA MET A 120 -28.62 3.41 0.01
C MET A 120 -27.65 4.44 -0.59
N ASP A 121 -28.04 5.70 -0.66
CA ASP A 121 -27.14 6.77 -1.08
C ASP A 121 -26.14 7.10 0.03
N LEU A 122 -24.98 6.45 -0.05
CA LEU A 122 -23.91 6.60 0.92
C LEU A 122 -23.23 7.99 0.89
N THR A 123 -23.47 8.77 -0.15
CA THR A 123 -22.92 10.14 -0.24
C THR A 123 -23.67 11.12 0.65
N GLN A 124 -24.88 10.78 1.10
CA GLN A 124 -25.70 11.59 1.99
C GLN A 124 -25.41 11.34 3.48
N ILE A 125 -24.51 10.38 3.79
CA ILE A 125 -24.11 10.11 5.17
C ILE A 125 -23.26 11.27 5.69
N GLU A 126 -23.62 11.75 6.88
CA GLU A 126 -22.96 12.90 7.50
C GLU A 126 -21.46 12.65 7.69
N GLY A 127 -20.63 13.62 7.31
CA GLY A 127 -19.16 13.55 7.42
C GLY A 127 -18.46 12.76 6.31
N VAL A 128 -19.20 12.10 5.43
CA VAL A 128 -18.60 11.38 4.29
C VAL A 128 -18.10 12.37 3.25
N LYS A 129 -16.83 12.24 2.90
CA LYS A 129 -16.19 13.00 1.81
C LYS A 129 -16.16 12.21 0.52
N GLN A 130 -15.99 10.91 0.64
CA GLN A 130 -15.89 10.02 -0.51
C GLN A 130 -16.37 8.62 -0.16
N VAL A 131 -16.90 7.93 -1.16
CA VAL A 131 -17.29 6.52 -1.08
C VAL A 131 -16.38 5.71 -2.01
N GLY A 132 -15.73 4.69 -1.44
CA GLY A 132 -14.94 3.70 -2.17
C GLY A 132 -15.59 2.32 -2.09
N ARG A 133 -15.17 1.43 -2.98
CA ARG A 133 -15.55 0.01 -2.92
C ARG A 133 -14.32 -0.86 -3.15
N GLN A 134 -14.13 -1.84 -2.28
CA GLN A 134 -13.01 -2.77 -2.37
C GLN A 134 -13.51 -4.20 -2.17
N LYS A 135 -13.40 -5.03 -3.21
CA LYS A 135 -14.04 -6.36 -3.26
C LYS A 135 -15.54 -6.22 -2.98
N ASP A 136 -16.00 -6.83 -1.88
CA ASP A 136 -17.40 -6.78 -1.44
C ASP A 136 -17.61 -5.74 -0.34
N ALA A 137 -16.55 -5.05 0.08
CA ALA A 137 -16.60 -4.04 1.12
C ALA A 137 -16.85 -2.64 0.54
N THR A 138 -17.63 -1.86 1.26
CA THR A 138 -17.82 -0.44 1.04
C THR A 138 -16.95 0.34 2.03
N ILE A 139 -16.32 1.41 1.57
CA ILE A 139 -15.43 2.24 2.36
C ILE A 139 -15.93 3.67 2.33
N LEU A 140 -16.22 4.24 3.48
CA LEU A 140 -16.54 5.66 3.64
C LEU A 140 -15.33 6.40 4.17
N TYR A 141 -14.81 7.33 3.39
CA TYR A 141 -13.74 8.22 3.83
C TYR A 141 -14.36 9.44 4.52
N THR A 142 -13.90 9.76 5.73
CA THR A 142 -14.53 10.78 6.57
C THR A 142 -13.51 11.59 7.37
N ASP A 143 -13.83 12.86 7.59
CA ASP A 143 -13.14 13.74 8.54
C ASP A 143 -13.84 13.80 9.91
N ASN A 144 -15.07 13.26 10.01
CA ASN A 144 -15.82 13.18 11.26
C ASN A 144 -16.35 11.76 11.49
N LEU A 145 -15.50 10.92 12.06
CA LEU A 145 -15.79 9.51 12.29
C LEU A 145 -17.05 9.29 13.11
N GLN A 146 -17.27 10.09 14.17
CA GLN A 146 -18.43 9.92 15.05
C GLN A 146 -19.74 10.23 14.34
N ALA A 147 -19.82 11.33 13.62
CA ALA A 147 -21.01 11.70 12.86
C ALA A 147 -21.30 10.65 11.76
N THR A 148 -20.26 10.22 11.04
CA THR A 148 -20.40 9.22 9.98
C THR A 148 -20.91 7.89 10.50
N LEU A 149 -20.36 7.38 11.61
CA LEU A 149 -20.81 6.12 12.19
C LEU A 149 -22.26 6.21 12.69
N THR A 150 -22.61 7.30 13.38
CA THR A 150 -23.97 7.51 13.88
C THR A 150 -24.97 7.56 12.72
N SER A 151 -24.68 8.37 11.71
CA SER A 151 -25.54 8.51 10.53
C SER A 151 -25.63 7.20 9.73
N LEU A 152 -24.52 6.49 9.53
CA LEU A 152 -24.50 5.19 8.83
C LEU A 152 -25.39 4.16 9.52
N ILE A 153 -25.22 3.99 10.84
CA ILE A 153 -25.98 2.99 11.61
C ILE A 153 -27.47 3.34 11.61
N GLN A 154 -27.81 4.62 11.78
CA GLN A 154 -29.20 5.06 11.82
C GLN A 154 -29.88 4.88 10.46
N ASN A 155 -29.25 5.32 9.37
CA ASN A 155 -29.79 5.11 8.01
C ASN A 155 -29.93 3.63 7.64
N ALA A 156 -28.96 2.80 8.03
CA ALA A 156 -29.05 1.36 7.80
C ALA A 156 -30.23 0.74 8.57
N ALA A 157 -30.43 1.14 9.84
CA ALA A 157 -31.55 0.67 10.66
C ALA A 157 -32.91 1.10 10.08
N ASP A 158 -33.05 2.36 9.65
CA ASP A 158 -34.26 2.91 9.07
C ASP A 158 -34.66 2.18 7.76
N LEU A 159 -33.68 1.70 7.01
CA LEU A 159 -33.87 0.92 5.78
C LEU A 159 -33.95 -0.60 6.01
N GLY A 160 -33.83 -1.05 7.27
CA GLY A 160 -33.81 -2.48 7.62
C GLY A 160 -32.57 -3.23 7.12
N LEU A 161 -31.50 -2.51 6.77
CA LEU A 161 -30.24 -3.08 6.28
C LEU A 161 -29.36 -3.50 7.44
N LYS A 162 -28.69 -4.64 7.31
CA LYS A 162 -27.72 -5.13 8.28
C LYS A 162 -26.30 -4.88 7.80
N LEU A 163 -25.51 -4.26 8.66
CA LEU A 163 -24.09 -4.03 8.46
C LEU A 163 -23.29 -5.20 9.00
N ALA A 164 -22.34 -5.70 8.22
CA ALA A 164 -21.40 -6.74 8.60
C ALA A 164 -19.97 -6.22 8.47
N ASP A 165 -19.06 -6.82 9.24
CA ASP A 165 -17.61 -6.55 9.20
C ASP A 165 -17.25 -5.07 9.33
N LEU A 166 -18.01 -4.33 10.15
CA LEU A 166 -17.76 -2.90 10.37
C LEU A 166 -16.40 -2.70 11.05
N GLN A 167 -15.50 -2.01 10.35
CA GLN A 167 -14.16 -1.70 10.81
C GLN A 167 -13.85 -0.22 10.62
N ILE A 168 -13.07 0.32 11.55
CA ILE A 168 -12.53 1.67 11.47
C ILE A 168 -11.03 1.53 11.23
N ARG A 169 -10.52 2.18 10.22
CA ARG A 169 -9.09 2.18 9.90
C ARG A 169 -8.63 3.55 9.42
N THR A 170 -7.34 3.76 9.43
CA THR A 170 -6.73 4.92 8.78
C THR A 170 -6.67 4.68 7.27
N ALA A 171 -6.83 5.74 6.49
CA ALA A 171 -6.63 5.69 5.04
C ALA A 171 -5.17 5.31 4.71
N THR A 172 -4.97 4.55 3.64
CA THR A 172 -3.69 3.99 3.24
C THR A 172 -3.27 4.46 1.84
N LEU A 173 -2.03 4.19 1.46
CA LEU A 173 -1.56 4.42 0.08
C LEU A 173 -2.33 3.58 -0.96
N GLU A 174 -2.83 2.40 -0.58
CA GLU A 174 -3.69 1.61 -1.47
C GLU A 174 -4.98 2.36 -1.79
N ASP A 175 -5.58 3.02 -0.80
CA ASP A 175 -6.77 3.85 -0.99
C ASP A 175 -6.47 5.04 -1.93
N VAL A 176 -5.31 5.68 -1.76
CA VAL A 176 -4.84 6.74 -2.66
C VAL A 176 -4.72 6.23 -4.10
N PHE A 177 -4.06 5.09 -4.28
CA PHE A 177 -3.86 4.51 -5.60
C PHE A 177 -5.20 4.17 -6.28
N ILE A 178 -6.11 3.51 -5.57
CA ILE A 178 -7.46 3.18 -6.08
C ILE A 178 -8.24 4.44 -6.41
N HIS A 179 -8.16 5.46 -5.55
CA HIS A 179 -8.83 6.73 -5.79
C HIS A 179 -8.34 7.43 -7.06
N MET A 180 -7.02 7.54 -7.23
CA MET A 180 -6.42 8.27 -8.34
C MET A 180 -6.50 7.55 -9.68
N THR A 181 -6.47 6.21 -9.68
CA THR A 181 -6.44 5.41 -10.91
C THR A 181 -7.78 4.79 -11.27
N GLY A 182 -8.72 4.70 -10.31
CA GLY A 182 -9.97 3.94 -10.45
C GLY A 182 -9.74 2.43 -10.59
N ARG A 183 -8.53 1.93 -10.33
CA ARG A 183 -8.14 0.54 -10.54
C ARG A 183 -7.50 -0.03 -9.28
N ARG A 184 -7.72 -1.31 -9.06
CA ARG A 184 -6.99 -2.08 -8.06
C ARG A 184 -5.59 -2.43 -8.56
N LEU A 185 -4.64 -2.50 -7.63
CA LEU A 185 -3.36 -3.13 -7.88
C LEU A 185 -3.60 -4.57 -8.32
N ARG A 186 -2.90 -5.01 -9.35
CA ARG A 186 -2.93 -6.42 -9.76
C ARG A 186 -2.16 -7.20 -8.70
N GLU A 187 -2.86 -8.11 -8.01
CA GLU A 187 -2.19 -9.17 -7.26
C GLU A 187 -1.44 -10.03 -8.32
N ALA A 188 -0.11 -10.06 -8.20
CA ALA A 188 0.74 -10.89 -9.06
C ALA A 188 0.76 -12.34 -8.54
#